data_46c228dc53478cee76296620a0263343
#
_entry.id   46c228dc53478cee76296620a0263343
#
_cell.length_a   1.000
_cell.length_b   1.000
_cell.length_c   1.000
_cell.angle_alpha   90.00
_cell.angle_beta   90.00
_cell.angle_gamma   90.00
#
_symmetry.space_group_name_H-M   'P 1'
#
loop_
_entity.id
_entity.type
_entity.pdbx_description
1 polymer ?
#
loop_
_entity_poly.entity_id
_entity_poly.type
_entity_poly.pdbx_seq_one_letter_code
_entity_poly.pdbx_strand_id
1 'polypeptide(L)'
;SRYGILTGRYNWRSRLKSSVLGGYSEPLIEEGRKTLADMMKANGYRTAMIGKWHLGMNFAKEEGFKELPNHAACDHIDYSGKIERSPVSNGFDYYFGISASLDMPPYIYIENDHFTALPDHSRKGTGKGFFREGPTAPDFVHENVLDELTNKVLEKIDEYQESPFFIYFPMPAPHTPILPGEKFRGKSGTNEYGDFVLHCDDVVGRINAKLQELGLWENTIVV
;
A
#
# COMPACT_ATOMS: atom_id res chain seq x y z
N SER A 1 12.48 6.14 1.29
CA SER A 1 11.80 6.70 2.48
C SER A 1 11.15 5.62 3.34
N ARG A 2 10.26 4.74 2.79
CA ARG A 2 9.52 3.70 3.57
C ARG A 2 10.43 2.81 4.41
N TYR A 3 11.53 2.29 3.83
CA TYR A 3 12.52 1.49 4.57
C TYR A 3 13.07 2.26 5.78
N GLY A 4 13.44 3.53 5.59
CA GLY A 4 14.00 4.36 6.66
C GLY A 4 12.99 4.65 7.78
N ILE A 5 11.74 4.97 7.42
CA ILE A 5 10.67 5.24 8.40
C ILE A 5 10.43 3.99 9.27
N LEU A 6 10.27 2.83 8.64
CA LEU A 6 9.93 1.60 9.37
C LEU A 6 11.09 0.99 10.15
N THR A 7 12.34 1.14 9.67
CA THR A 7 13.50 0.44 10.27
C THR A 7 14.45 1.35 11.06
N GLY A 8 14.26 2.67 11.01
CA GLY A 8 15.19 3.65 11.60
C GLY A 8 16.56 3.67 10.93
N ARG A 9 16.73 3.06 9.74
CA ARG A 9 18.01 2.99 9.04
C ARG A 9 17.98 3.74 7.73
N TYR A 10 19.09 4.27 7.36
CA TYR A 10 19.26 4.83 6.02
C TYR A 10 19.09 3.75 4.94
N ASN A 11 18.36 4.04 3.87
CA ASN A 11 18.05 3.10 2.79
C ASN A 11 19.29 2.56 2.06
N TRP A 12 20.36 3.33 1.96
CA TRP A 12 21.63 2.84 1.36
C TRP A 12 22.35 1.75 2.17
N ARG A 13 21.90 1.49 3.40
CA ARG A 13 22.39 0.35 4.20
C ARG A 13 21.65 -0.96 3.88
N SER A 14 20.57 -0.88 3.10
CA SER A 14 19.88 -2.08 2.58
C SER A 14 20.62 -2.67 1.38
N ARG A 15 20.17 -3.82 0.88
CA ARG A 15 20.67 -4.41 -0.37
C ARG A 15 20.36 -3.57 -1.61
N LEU A 16 19.31 -2.75 -1.58
CA LEU A 16 18.88 -1.90 -2.70
C LEU A 16 19.68 -0.58 -2.68
N LYS A 17 20.68 -0.48 -3.54
CA LYS A 17 21.58 0.69 -3.62
C LYS A 17 21.09 1.77 -4.58
N SER A 18 20.28 1.40 -5.56
CA SER A 18 19.72 2.28 -6.59
C SER A 18 18.40 1.74 -7.08
N SER A 19 17.62 2.55 -7.82
CA SER A 19 16.33 2.17 -8.38
C SER A 19 15.25 1.92 -7.29
N VAL A 20 14.21 1.19 -7.65
CA VAL A 20 13.08 0.81 -6.80
C VAL A 20 12.77 -0.68 -6.97
N LEU A 21 12.04 -1.26 -6.03
CA LEU A 21 11.53 -2.61 -6.14
C LEU A 21 10.34 -2.65 -7.10
N GLY A 22 10.07 -3.79 -7.71
CA GLY A 22 8.85 -4.09 -8.46
C GLY A 22 7.78 -4.74 -7.58
N GLY A 23 6.64 -5.05 -8.20
CA GLY A 23 5.50 -5.66 -7.50
C GLY A 23 5.75 -7.06 -6.97
N TYR A 24 6.70 -7.77 -7.57
CA TYR A 24 7.05 -9.16 -7.23
C TYR A 24 8.42 -9.30 -6.56
N SER A 25 9.09 -8.18 -6.26
CA SER A 25 10.42 -8.21 -5.67
C SER A 25 10.43 -8.81 -4.27
N GLU A 26 11.53 -9.51 -3.98
CA GLU A 26 11.80 -10.09 -2.66
C GLU A 26 11.89 -9.05 -1.54
N PRO A 27 11.58 -9.41 -0.29
CA PRO A 27 11.59 -8.50 0.86
C PRO A 27 12.91 -7.75 1.02
N LEU A 28 12.81 -6.43 1.23
CA LEU A 28 13.95 -5.55 1.46
C LEU A 28 14.33 -5.45 2.94
N ILE A 29 13.35 -5.52 3.83
CA ILE A 29 13.59 -5.53 5.27
C ILE A 29 14.21 -6.89 5.62
N GLU A 30 15.36 -6.87 6.25
CA GLU A 30 16.10 -8.06 6.64
C GLU A 30 15.29 -8.88 7.67
N GLU A 31 15.40 -10.19 7.62
CA GLU A 31 14.74 -11.07 8.57
C GLU A 31 15.20 -10.76 10.01
N GLY A 32 14.26 -10.79 10.96
CA GLY A 32 14.52 -10.46 12.36
C GLY A 32 14.74 -8.97 12.65
N ARG A 33 14.73 -8.11 11.63
CA ARG A 33 14.85 -6.67 11.84
C ARG A 33 13.60 -6.10 12.49
N LYS A 34 13.77 -5.52 13.67
CA LYS A 34 12.69 -4.79 14.34
C LYS A 34 12.30 -3.53 13.58
N THR A 35 11.01 -3.28 13.50
CA THR A 35 10.41 -2.13 12.83
C THR A 35 9.73 -1.20 13.83
N LEU A 36 9.30 -0.03 13.36
CA LEU A 36 8.45 0.88 14.13
C LEU A 36 7.15 0.16 14.59
N ALA A 37 6.57 -0.68 13.73
CA ALA A 37 5.37 -1.46 14.09
C ALA A 37 5.65 -2.46 15.22
N ASP A 38 6.80 -3.18 15.19
CA ASP A 38 7.21 -4.05 16.30
C ASP A 38 7.35 -3.27 17.61
N MET A 39 7.91 -2.07 17.56
CA MET A 39 8.07 -1.22 18.73
C MET A 39 6.71 -0.78 19.29
N MET A 40 5.80 -0.33 18.43
CA MET A 40 4.45 0.06 18.84
C MET A 40 3.70 -1.12 19.44
N LYS A 41 3.72 -2.28 18.78
CA LYS A 41 3.10 -3.51 19.30
C LYS A 41 3.66 -3.93 20.67
N ALA A 42 4.97 -3.85 20.87
CA ALA A 42 5.61 -4.15 22.14
C ALA A 42 5.20 -3.20 23.27
N ASN A 43 4.67 -2.02 22.94
CA ASN A 43 4.13 -1.03 23.86
C ASN A 43 2.60 -1.03 23.95
N GLY A 44 1.95 -2.09 23.49
CA GLY A 44 0.51 -2.32 23.66
C GLY A 44 -0.37 -1.63 22.60
N TYR A 45 0.21 -1.13 21.52
CA TYR A 45 -0.57 -0.57 20.40
C TYR A 45 -1.08 -1.67 19.48
N ARG A 46 -2.32 -1.57 19.02
CA ARG A 46 -2.80 -2.29 17.84
C ARG A 46 -2.18 -1.67 16.60
N THR A 47 -1.69 -2.48 15.68
CA THR A 47 -0.91 -1.97 14.55
C THR A 47 -1.53 -2.36 13.21
N ALA A 48 -1.75 -1.38 12.32
CA ALA A 48 -2.24 -1.63 10.98
C ALA A 48 -1.36 -0.93 9.93
N MET A 49 -1.13 -1.62 8.82
CA MET A 49 -0.57 -1.04 7.60
C MET A 49 -1.64 -1.09 6.51
N ILE A 50 -1.98 0.05 5.94
CA ILE A 50 -2.98 0.14 4.87
C ILE A 50 -2.38 0.97 3.73
N GLY A 51 -2.32 0.41 2.52
CA GLY A 51 -1.82 1.14 1.36
C GLY A 51 -0.67 0.47 0.60
N LYS A 52 0.19 1.30 0.02
CA LYS A 52 1.32 0.88 -0.80
C LYS A 52 2.49 0.38 0.05
N TRP A 53 2.77 -0.94 0.06
CA TRP A 53 3.92 -1.49 0.77
C TRP A 53 5.26 -1.09 0.14
N HIS A 54 5.53 -1.56 -1.04
CA HIS A 54 6.73 -1.26 -1.84
C HIS A 54 8.07 -1.55 -1.15
N LEU A 55 8.09 -2.58 -0.31
CA LEU A 55 9.31 -3.08 0.35
C LEU A 55 9.57 -4.56 0.06
N GLY A 56 8.88 -5.09 -0.95
CA GLY A 56 8.98 -6.47 -1.38
C GLY A 56 8.23 -7.43 -0.45
N MET A 57 7.84 -8.58 -1.01
CA MET A 57 7.14 -9.65 -0.32
C MET A 57 7.64 -11.00 -0.85
N ASN A 58 7.47 -12.06 -0.08
CA ASN A 58 7.80 -13.41 -0.52
C ASN A 58 6.53 -14.13 -0.94
N PHE A 59 6.19 -13.99 -2.23
CA PHE A 59 5.02 -14.63 -2.83
C PHE A 59 5.24 -16.12 -3.03
N ALA A 60 4.15 -16.90 -2.97
CA ALA A 60 4.15 -18.28 -3.44
C ALA A 60 4.46 -18.30 -4.95
N LYS A 61 5.38 -19.14 -5.35
CA LYS A 61 5.89 -19.22 -6.72
C LYS A 61 5.74 -20.64 -7.24
N GLU A 62 5.38 -20.76 -8.51
CA GLU A 62 5.38 -22.01 -9.25
C GLU A 62 6.76 -22.30 -9.83
N GLU A 63 6.96 -23.54 -10.29
CA GLU A 63 8.19 -23.93 -10.99
C GLU A 63 8.37 -23.06 -12.25
N GLY A 64 9.58 -22.55 -12.45
CA GLY A 64 9.89 -21.68 -13.59
C GLY A 64 9.77 -20.17 -13.33
N PHE A 65 9.40 -19.75 -12.12
CA PHE A 65 9.34 -18.31 -11.80
C PHE A 65 10.65 -17.59 -12.12
N LYS A 66 10.52 -16.45 -12.79
CA LYS A 66 11.61 -15.48 -13.02
C LYS A 66 11.09 -14.06 -12.86
N GLU A 67 11.78 -13.24 -12.07
CA GLU A 67 11.49 -11.82 -12.02
C GLU A 67 11.82 -11.18 -13.37
N LEU A 68 10.84 -10.51 -13.98
CA LEU A 68 11.01 -9.87 -15.28
C LEU A 68 11.59 -8.46 -15.12
N PRO A 69 12.34 -7.95 -16.13
CA PRO A 69 12.91 -6.60 -16.08
C PRO A 69 11.81 -5.52 -16.13
N ASN A 70 12.19 -4.32 -15.75
CA ASN A 70 11.31 -3.12 -15.81
C ASN A 70 10.00 -3.23 -15.02
N HIS A 71 10.00 -4.05 -13.98
CA HIS A 71 8.82 -4.24 -13.12
C HIS A 71 7.58 -4.72 -13.87
N ALA A 72 7.79 -5.53 -14.91
CA ALA A 72 6.72 -6.16 -15.66
C ALA A 72 6.01 -7.23 -14.84
N ALA A 73 4.86 -7.69 -15.34
CA ALA A 73 4.18 -8.85 -14.78
C ALA A 73 5.09 -10.08 -14.85
N CYS A 74 5.01 -10.93 -13.82
CA CYS A 74 5.72 -12.19 -13.77
C CYS A 74 4.75 -13.34 -13.98
N ASP A 75 5.19 -14.32 -14.76
CA ASP A 75 4.52 -15.62 -14.84
C ASP A 75 4.89 -16.48 -13.61
N HIS A 76 4.19 -17.59 -13.42
CA HIS A 76 4.49 -18.57 -12.37
C HIS A 76 4.40 -18.01 -10.94
N ILE A 77 3.41 -17.16 -10.67
CA ILE A 77 2.98 -16.78 -9.34
C ILE A 77 1.73 -17.56 -8.97
N ASP A 78 1.77 -18.24 -7.84
CA ASP A 78 0.58 -18.84 -7.23
C ASP A 78 -0.19 -17.79 -6.45
N TYR A 79 -1.20 -17.19 -7.07
CA TYR A 79 -2.06 -16.18 -6.45
C TYR A 79 -3.01 -16.74 -5.38
N SER A 80 -3.14 -18.07 -5.26
CA SER A 80 -3.90 -18.71 -4.18
C SER A 80 -3.04 -19.00 -2.96
N GLY A 81 -1.73 -18.94 -3.12
CA GLY A 81 -0.76 -19.29 -2.08
C GLY A 81 -0.56 -18.19 -1.05
N LYS A 82 -0.02 -18.60 0.09
CA LYS A 82 0.34 -17.70 1.17
C LYS A 82 1.55 -16.84 0.82
N ILE A 83 1.51 -15.57 1.24
CA ILE A 83 2.64 -14.64 1.14
C ILE A 83 3.45 -14.73 2.44
N GLU A 84 4.57 -15.44 2.42
CA GLU A 84 5.36 -15.77 3.61
C GLU A 84 5.90 -14.55 4.36
N ARG A 85 6.28 -13.50 3.64
CA ARG A 85 6.85 -12.28 4.23
C ARG A 85 6.11 -11.04 3.74
N SER A 86 4.89 -10.89 4.23
CA SER A 86 4.05 -9.70 4.04
C SER A 86 4.30 -8.67 5.16
N PRO A 87 3.62 -7.51 5.17
CA PRO A 87 3.72 -6.55 6.26
C PRO A 87 3.42 -7.13 7.65
N VAL A 88 2.55 -8.14 7.77
CA VAL A 88 2.25 -8.76 9.09
C VAL A 88 3.45 -9.47 9.69
N SER A 89 4.41 -9.93 8.88
CA SER A 89 5.69 -10.47 9.38
C SER A 89 6.67 -9.38 9.86
N ASN A 90 6.32 -8.10 9.68
CA ASN A 90 7.12 -6.95 10.05
C ASN A 90 6.46 -6.10 11.16
N GLY A 91 5.72 -6.76 12.08
CA GLY A 91 5.18 -6.16 13.29
C GLY A 91 3.76 -5.61 13.19
N PHE A 92 3.13 -5.62 12.02
CA PHE A 92 1.73 -5.21 11.87
C PHE A 92 0.77 -6.35 12.23
N ASP A 93 -0.29 -6.04 12.98
CA ASP A 93 -1.38 -6.98 13.28
C ASP A 93 -2.31 -7.17 12.08
N TYR A 94 -2.40 -6.14 11.23
CA TYR A 94 -3.25 -6.10 10.06
C TYR A 94 -2.56 -5.42 8.89
N TYR A 95 -2.80 -5.95 7.70
CA TYR A 95 -2.40 -5.34 6.43
C TYR A 95 -3.55 -5.39 5.43
N PHE A 96 -3.78 -4.27 4.73
CA PHE A 96 -4.59 -4.23 3.51
C PHE A 96 -3.95 -3.25 2.52
N GLY A 97 -3.70 -3.70 1.28
CA GLY A 97 -3.10 -2.79 0.31
C GLY A 97 -2.57 -3.47 -0.95
N ILE A 98 -1.56 -2.82 -1.54
CA ILE A 98 -0.92 -3.25 -2.79
C ILE A 98 0.58 -3.49 -2.57
N SER A 99 1.11 -4.47 -3.29
CA SER A 99 2.51 -4.92 -3.12
C SER A 99 3.55 -3.85 -3.41
N ALA A 100 3.33 -3.05 -4.47
CA ALA A 100 4.23 -1.99 -4.91
C ALA A 100 3.46 -0.74 -5.35
N SER A 101 3.99 0.00 -6.32
CA SER A 101 3.36 1.20 -6.87
C SER A 101 2.17 0.82 -7.75
N LEU A 102 1.17 1.70 -7.81
CA LEU A 102 -0.06 1.45 -8.57
C LEU A 102 0.17 1.37 -10.11
N ASP A 103 1.35 1.75 -10.58
CA ASP A 103 1.79 1.55 -11.96
C ASP A 103 2.51 0.22 -12.22
N MET A 104 2.61 -0.66 -11.19
CA MET A 104 3.33 -1.95 -11.23
C MET A 104 2.40 -3.09 -10.85
N PRO A 105 2.31 -4.16 -11.67
CA PRO A 105 1.52 -5.34 -11.32
C PRO A 105 2.12 -6.10 -10.11
N PRO A 106 1.33 -6.93 -9.44
CA PRO A 106 -0.07 -7.30 -9.73
C PRO A 106 -1.07 -6.24 -9.25
N TYR A 107 -2.20 -6.15 -9.95
CA TYR A 107 -3.31 -5.26 -9.59
C TYR A 107 -4.38 -6.05 -8.84
N ILE A 108 -4.04 -6.41 -7.63
CA ILE A 108 -4.84 -7.24 -6.72
C ILE A 108 -4.58 -6.72 -5.32
N TYR A 109 -5.63 -6.57 -4.52
CA TYR A 109 -5.44 -6.26 -3.10
C TYR A 109 -4.85 -7.47 -2.36
N ILE A 110 -4.12 -7.17 -1.32
CA ILE A 110 -3.59 -8.15 -0.38
C ILE A 110 -4.17 -7.83 0.98
N GLU A 111 -4.72 -8.84 1.65
CA GLU A 111 -5.13 -8.74 3.04
C GLU A 111 -4.29 -9.69 3.87
N ASN A 112 -3.58 -9.13 4.83
CA ASN A 112 -2.60 -9.82 5.68
C ASN A 112 -1.51 -10.55 4.86
N ASP A 113 -1.68 -11.81 4.59
CA ASP A 113 -0.72 -12.69 3.93
C ASP A 113 -1.31 -13.45 2.72
N HIS A 114 -2.44 -12.96 2.17
CA HIS A 114 -3.08 -13.54 0.99
C HIS A 114 -3.59 -12.46 0.04
N PHE A 115 -3.66 -12.79 -1.23
CA PHE A 115 -4.40 -12.00 -2.21
C PHE A 115 -5.90 -12.11 -1.92
N THR A 116 -6.65 -11.04 -2.09
CA THR A 116 -8.11 -11.00 -1.82
C THR A 116 -8.93 -11.71 -2.89
N ALA A 117 -8.38 -11.82 -4.10
CA ALA A 117 -9.02 -12.49 -5.23
C ALA A 117 -7.96 -13.03 -6.20
N LEU A 118 -8.36 -13.94 -7.09
CA LEU A 118 -7.53 -14.38 -8.20
C LEU A 118 -7.66 -13.40 -9.37
N PRO A 119 -6.57 -13.14 -10.12
CA PRO A 119 -6.66 -12.35 -11.33
C PRO A 119 -7.44 -13.13 -12.42
N ASP A 120 -8.33 -12.44 -13.12
CA ASP A 120 -9.14 -13.04 -14.19
C ASP A 120 -8.95 -12.32 -15.54
N HIS A 121 -8.26 -11.20 -15.56
CA HIS A 121 -7.94 -10.45 -16.78
C HIS A 121 -6.62 -9.70 -16.64
N SER A 122 -6.21 -9.01 -17.70
CA SER A 122 -5.05 -8.12 -17.72
C SER A 122 -5.48 -6.70 -18.09
N ARG A 123 -4.91 -5.69 -17.44
CA ARG A 123 -5.12 -4.28 -17.77
C ARG A 123 -3.81 -3.55 -17.98
N LYS A 124 -3.87 -2.46 -18.73
CA LYS A 124 -2.80 -1.46 -18.86
C LYS A 124 -3.38 -0.06 -18.95
N GLY A 125 -2.65 0.92 -18.50
CA GLY A 125 -2.98 2.34 -18.62
C GLY A 125 -2.06 3.08 -19.59
N THR A 126 -2.50 4.24 -20.06
CA THR A 126 -1.74 5.08 -21.01
C THR A 126 -1.78 6.55 -20.59
N GLY A 127 -0.92 7.36 -21.19
CA GLY A 127 -0.88 8.80 -20.90
C GLY A 127 -0.54 9.11 -19.45
N LYS A 128 -1.25 10.02 -18.81
CA LYS A 128 -1.08 10.36 -17.39
C LYS A 128 -1.58 9.27 -16.46
N GLY A 129 -2.54 8.46 -16.90
CA GLY A 129 -3.04 7.27 -16.21
C GLY A 129 -2.21 6.01 -16.52
N PHE A 130 -0.93 6.15 -16.90
CA PHE A 130 -0.06 5.02 -17.25
C PHE A 130 0.15 4.05 -16.10
N PHE A 131 -0.08 2.79 -16.39
CA PHE A 131 0.39 1.65 -15.61
C PHE A 131 0.74 0.49 -16.55
N ARG A 132 1.68 -0.35 -16.12
CA ARG A 132 2.17 -1.49 -16.92
C ARG A 132 1.06 -2.51 -17.11
N GLU A 133 1.10 -3.23 -18.22
CA GLU A 133 0.22 -4.38 -18.42
C GLU A 133 0.47 -5.45 -17.36
N GLY A 134 -0.59 -5.98 -16.77
CA GLY A 134 -0.46 -7.03 -15.77
C GLY A 134 -1.77 -7.59 -15.24
N PRO A 135 -1.66 -8.74 -14.53
CA PRO A 135 -2.80 -9.45 -13.97
C PRO A 135 -3.59 -8.57 -13.01
N THR A 136 -4.90 -8.59 -13.17
CA THR A 136 -5.85 -7.73 -12.48
C THR A 136 -6.98 -8.58 -11.92
N ALA A 137 -7.33 -8.36 -10.66
CA ALA A 137 -8.50 -8.99 -10.04
C ALA A 137 -9.80 -8.31 -10.47
N PRO A 138 -10.95 -9.01 -10.46
CA PRO A 138 -12.23 -8.48 -10.94
C PRO A 138 -12.72 -7.25 -10.15
N ASP A 139 -12.34 -7.14 -8.88
CA ASP A 139 -12.70 -6.05 -7.98
C ASP A 139 -11.69 -4.88 -7.96
N PHE A 140 -10.56 -5.02 -8.68
CA PHE A 140 -9.51 -4.02 -8.67
C PHE A 140 -9.71 -2.95 -9.75
N VAL A 141 -10.16 -1.78 -9.35
CA VAL A 141 -10.37 -0.61 -10.21
C VAL A 141 -9.38 0.48 -9.80
N HIS A 142 -8.39 0.77 -10.66
CA HIS A 142 -7.30 1.70 -10.35
C HIS A 142 -7.78 3.07 -9.84
N GLU A 143 -8.86 3.59 -10.40
CA GLU A 143 -9.48 4.86 -10.05
C GLU A 143 -10.04 4.89 -8.63
N ASN A 144 -10.41 3.73 -8.09
CA ASN A 144 -11.05 3.60 -6.77
C ASN A 144 -10.05 3.27 -5.65
N VAL A 145 -8.81 2.87 -6.00
CA VAL A 145 -7.84 2.33 -5.02
C VAL A 145 -7.61 3.29 -3.85
N LEU A 146 -7.49 4.59 -4.11
CA LEU A 146 -7.25 5.56 -3.03
C LEU A 146 -8.43 5.62 -2.06
N ASP A 147 -9.67 5.61 -2.56
CA ASP A 147 -10.88 5.61 -1.74
C ASP A 147 -11.06 4.29 -0.98
N GLU A 148 -10.82 3.14 -1.62
CA GLU A 148 -10.88 1.83 -0.97
C GLU A 148 -9.90 1.71 0.19
N LEU A 149 -8.66 2.14 -0.01
CA LEU A 149 -7.66 2.19 1.04
C LEU A 149 -8.07 3.15 2.17
N THR A 150 -8.66 4.30 1.83
CA THR A 150 -9.15 5.27 2.82
C THR A 150 -10.29 4.69 3.64
N ASN A 151 -11.26 4.05 2.99
CA ASN A 151 -12.37 3.39 3.68
C ASN A 151 -11.86 2.34 4.68
N LYS A 152 -10.82 1.57 4.29
CA LYS A 152 -10.20 0.59 5.18
C LYS A 152 -9.47 1.24 6.37
N VAL A 153 -8.87 2.43 6.20
CA VAL A 153 -8.32 3.21 7.32
C VAL A 153 -9.42 3.63 8.29
N LEU A 154 -10.53 4.17 7.78
CA LEU A 154 -11.66 4.59 8.61
C LEU A 154 -12.28 3.41 9.37
N GLU A 155 -12.43 2.25 8.71
CA GLU A 155 -12.88 1.00 9.35
C GLU A 155 -11.94 0.59 10.52
N LYS A 156 -10.62 0.68 10.32
CA LYS A 156 -9.65 0.32 11.36
C LYS A 156 -9.60 1.34 12.50
N ILE A 157 -9.85 2.61 12.26
CA ILE A 157 -10.02 3.60 13.32
C ILE A 157 -11.24 3.26 14.18
N ASP A 158 -12.38 2.93 13.56
CA ASP A 158 -13.60 2.50 14.27
C ASP A 158 -13.33 1.22 15.10
N GLU A 159 -12.63 0.24 14.52
CA GLU A 159 -12.30 -1.03 15.22
C GLU A 159 -11.35 -0.82 16.40
N TYR A 160 -10.42 0.15 16.31
CA TYR A 160 -9.33 0.31 17.27
C TYR A 160 -9.60 1.40 18.33
N GLN A 161 -10.71 2.12 18.24
CA GLN A 161 -11.01 3.33 19.02
C GLN A 161 -10.85 3.17 20.55
N GLU A 162 -11.08 1.97 21.08
CA GLU A 162 -10.99 1.66 22.52
C GLU A 162 -9.56 1.26 22.98
N SER A 163 -8.58 1.32 22.10
CA SER A 163 -7.20 0.89 22.37
C SER A 163 -6.19 1.88 21.79
N PRO A 164 -4.98 2.00 22.34
CA PRO A 164 -3.91 2.67 21.61
C PRO A 164 -3.69 2.00 20.25
N PHE A 165 -3.56 2.79 19.18
CA PHE A 165 -3.33 2.25 17.85
C PHE A 165 -2.24 3.01 17.09
N PHE A 166 -1.63 2.29 16.16
CA PHE A 166 -0.68 2.82 15.19
C PHE A 166 -1.12 2.39 13.80
N ILE A 167 -1.53 3.34 12.97
CA ILE A 167 -1.88 3.10 11.57
C ILE A 167 -0.83 3.74 10.67
N TYR A 168 -0.15 2.92 9.88
CA TYR A 168 0.76 3.38 8.83
C TYR A 168 0.01 3.36 7.50
N PHE A 169 -0.27 4.54 6.96
CA PHE A 169 -1.04 4.74 5.74
C PHE A 169 -0.21 5.37 4.61
N PRO A 170 0.68 4.65 3.96
CA PRO A 170 1.43 5.14 2.82
C PRO A 170 0.56 5.13 1.54
N MET A 171 -0.10 6.23 1.26
CA MET A 171 -0.92 6.40 0.06
C MET A 171 -0.13 6.09 -1.23
N PRO A 172 -0.76 5.47 -2.26
CA PRO A 172 -0.16 5.31 -3.59
C PRO A 172 -0.18 6.62 -4.40
N ALA A 173 -0.98 7.59 -3.99
CA ALA A 173 -1.18 8.90 -4.61
C ALA A 173 -0.29 10.00 -3.96
N PRO A 174 -0.02 11.10 -4.67
CA PRO A 174 -0.38 11.44 -6.05
C PRO A 174 0.63 10.95 -7.11
N HIS A 175 1.25 9.80 -6.90
CA HIS A 175 2.15 9.14 -7.85
C HIS A 175 1.35 8.61 -9.07
N THR A 176 2.03 8.43 -10.21
CA THR A 176 1.47 7.76 -11.40
C THR A 176 0.95 6.35 -11.06
N PRO A 177 -0.21 5.95 -11.60
CA PRO A 177 -1.10 6.65 -12.53
C PRO A 177 -1.83 7.83 -11.88
N ILE A 178 -1.97 8.94 -12.62
CA ILE A 178 -2.69 10.13 -12.16
C ILE A 178 -4.18 9.91 -12.41
N LEU A 179 -4.91 9.50 -11.40
CA LEU A 179 -6.30 9.07 -11.48
C LEU A 179 -7.14 9.73 -10.36
N PRO A 180 -7.37 11.06 -10.44
CA PRO A 180 -8.22 11.74 -9.47
C PRO A 180 -9.65 11.19 -9.54
N GLY A 181 -10.26 10.99 -8.39
CA GLY A 181 -11.67 10.64 -8.30
C GLY A 181 -12.54 11.66 -9.03
N GLU A 182 -13.69 11.23 -9.56
CA GLU A 182 -14.55 12.03 -10.44
C GLU A 182 -14.91 13.40 -9.83
N LYS A 183 -15.20 13.43 -8.52
CA LYS A 183 -15.57 14.68 -7.81
C LYS A 183 -14.48 15.75 -7.79
N PHE A 184 -13.21 15.38 -8.07
CA PHE A 184 -12.07 16.30 -8.05
C PHE A 184 -11.64 16.76 -9.44
N ARG A 185 -12.08 16.09 -10.50
CA ARG A 185 -11.67 16.39 -11.88
C ARG A 185 -12.02 17.83 -12.26
N GLY A 186 -11.01 18.58 -12.72
CA GLY A 186 -11.14 20.01 -13.09
C GLY A 186 -11.31 20.97 -11.91
N LYS A 187 -11.14 20.51 -10.65
CA LYS A 187 -11.38 21.35 -9.46
C LYS A 187 -10.16 22.12 -8.99
N SER A 188 -8.95 21.69 -9.30
CA SER A 188 -7.73 22.39 -8.86
C SER A 188 -7.48 23.71 -9.60
N GLY A 189 -8.11 23.91 -10.76
CA GLY A 189 -7.82 25.06 -11.64
C GLY A 189 -6.45 24.97 -12.32
N THR A 190 -5.73 23.83 -12.21
CA THR A 190 -4.40 23.64 -12.80
C THR A 190 -4.38 22.49 -13.82
N ASN A 191 -4.26 21.26 -13.38
CA ASN A 191 -4.19 20.07 -14.21
C ASN A 191 -4.59 18.81 -13.40
N GLU A 192 -4.62 17.65 -14.04
CA GLU A 192 -5.05 16.39 -13.42
C GLU A 192 -4.19 15.99 -12.21
N TYR A 193 -2.92 16.39 -12.18
CA TYR A 193 -2.07 16.16 -11.00
C TYR A 193 -2.55 17.02 -9.82
N GLY A 194 -2.87 18.31 -10.08
CA GLY A 194 -3.45 19.19 -9.06
C GLY A 194 -4.78 18.65 -8.53
N ASP A 195 -5.63 18.12 -9.41
CA ASP A 195 -6.89 17.46 -9.03
C ASP A 195 -6.63 16.24 -8.14
N PHE A 196 -5.57 15.47 -8.46
CA PHE A 196 -5.20 14.30 -7.64
C PHE A 196 -4.62 14.69 -6.28
N VAL A 197 -3.93 15.82 -6.18
CA VAL A 197 -3.49 16.40 -4.89
C VAL A 197 -4.69 16.81 -4.05
N LEU A 198 -5.73 17.42 -4.64
CA LEU A 198 -6.99 17.71 -3.92
C LEU A 198 -7.66 16.43 -3.40
N HIS A 199 -7.62 15.34 -4.16
CA HIS A 199 -8.12 14.05 -3.70
C HIS A 199 -7.31 13.53 -2.50
N CYS A 200 -5.98 13.65 -2.52
CA CYS A 200 -5.14 13.29 -1.37
C CYS A 200 -5.46 14.13 -0.12
N ASP A 201 -5.71 15.43 -0.29
CA ASP A 201 -6.09 16.33 0.80
C ASP A 201 -7.46 15.96 1.40
N ASP A 202 -8.45 15.63 0.56
CA ASP A 202 -9.75 15.11 1.00
C ASP A 202 -9.61 13.83 1.85
N VAL A 203 -8.71 12.92 1.46
CA VAL A 203 -8.41 11.70 2.24
C VAL A 203 -7.96 12.05 3.65
N VAL A 204 -7.01 12.97 3.78
CA VAL A 204 -6.54 13.43 5.10
C VAL A 204 -7.69 14.11 5.87
N GLY A 205 -8.49 14.92 5.19
CA GLY A 205 -9.68 15.56 5.78
C GLY A 205 -10.68 14.55 6.34
N ARG A 206 -10.97 13.46 5.60
CA ARG A 206 -11.87 12.39 6.04
C ARG A 206 -11.35 11.66 7.28
N ILE A 207 -10.05 11.37 7.34
CA ILE A 207 -9.42 10.74 8.50
C ILE A 207 -9.49 11.67 9.71
N ASN A 208 -9.16 12.95 9.54
CA ASN A 208 -9.24 13.94 10.62
C ASN A 208 -10.68 14.08 11.14
N ALA A 209 -11.67 14.14 10.26
CA ALA A 209 -13.08 14.20 10.63
C ALA A 209 -13.52 12.97 11.44
N LYS A 210 -13.07 11.76 11.05
CA LYS A 210 -13.35 10.53 11.79
C LYS A 210 -12.75 10.56 13.20
N LEU A 211 -11.50 11.00 13.34
CA LEU A 211 -10.84 11.13 14.65
C LEU A 211 -11.56 12.15 15.56
N GLN A 212 -12.06 13.25 14.99
CA GLN A 212 -12.85 14.24 15.71
C GLN A 212 -14.22 13.69 16.13
N GLU A 213 -14.92 13.01 15.20
CA GLU A 213 -16.22 12.36 15.46
C GLU A 213 -16.16 11.41 16.66
N LEU A 214 -15.06 10.65 16.77
CA LEU A 214 -14.85 9.67 17.84
C LEU A 214 -14.20 10.26 19.10
N GLY A 215 -13.93 11.58 19.14
CA GLY A 215 -13.25 12.23 20.26
C GLY A 215 -11.80 11.83 20.46
N LEU A 216 -11.15 11.28 19.42
CA LEU A 216 -9.77 10.76 19.47
C LEU A 216 -8.73 11.83 19.07
N TRP A 217 -9.16 12.94 18.47
CA TRP A 217 -8.28 13.94 17.87
C TRP A 217 -7.22 14.49 18.81
N GLU A 218 -7.63 14.91 20.03
CA GLU A 218 -6.73 15.52 21.00
C GLU A 218 -5.65 14.56 21.55
N ASN A 219 -5.83 13.26 21.34
CA ASN A 219 -4.91 12.20 21.81
C ASN A 219 -4.29 11.42 20.65
N THR A 220 -4.34 11.95 19.42
CA THR A 220 -3.79 11.29 18.23
C THR A 220 -2.76 12.19 17.56
N ILE A 221 -1.56 11.67 17.32
CA ILE A 221 -0.53 12.32 16.52
C ILE A 221 -0.72 11.92 15.06
N VAL A 222 -1.00 12.88 14.19
CA VAL A 222 -1.06 12.72 12.74
C VAL A 222 0.19 13.34 12.13
N VAL A 223 0.96 12.56 11.31
CA VAL A 223 2.26 12.96 10.73
C VAL A 223 2.22 12.87 9.21
#